data_ea95b65a0ec50b06fa4e96496fc50ec9
#
_entry.id   ea95b65a0ec50b06fa4e96496fc50ec9
#
_cell.length_a   1.000
_cell.length_b   1.000
_cell.length_c   1.000
_cell.angle_alpha   90.00
_cell.angle_beta   90.00
_cell.angle_gamma   90.00
#
_symmetry.space_group_name_H-M   'P 1'
#
loop_
_entity.id
_entity.type
_entity.pdbx_description
1 polymer ?
#
loop_
_entity_poly.entity_id
_entity_poly.type
_entity_poly.pdbx_seq_one_letter_code
_entity_poly.pdbx_strand_id
1 'polypeptide(L)'
;IWKGLVGSEMCIRDRPIAAASVAQVHKGILKDGSKVAIKVLRPNIEQTLFRDFKFFYGICNVLEFFSTNCKRLSLKEIIATFAHSSLDEIDLRLEASNSEQLSENFVDYELFDTPKIYWEYTTKKLLTSEFIDGVRIDEINNLKTNISVKNLTTVASEIFFYQTFRDGFFHGDLHPGNIFINQSGKIIAIDFGLSLIHISEPTRPFH
;
A
#
# COMPACT_ATOMS: atom_id res chain seq x y z
N ILE A 1 -8.21 -18.67 11.78
CA ILE A 1 -7.42 -19.66 11.05
C ILE A 1 -8.24 -20.06 9.81
N TRP A 2 -7.78 -19.69 8.65
CA TRP A 2 -8.46 -19.75 7.36
C TRP A 2 -8.39 -21.17 6.77
N LYS A 3 -9.29 -22.05 7.17
CA LYS A 3 -9.39 -23.40 6.59
C LYS A 3 -9.83 -23.44 5.10
N GLY A 4 -10.14 -22.29 4.48
CA GLY A 4 -10.71 -22.23 3.12
C GLY A 4 -9.72 -21.97 2.00
N LEU A 5 -8.48 -21.53 2.30
CA LEU A 5 -7.44 -21.25 1.29
C LEU A 5 -6.23 -22.18 1.40
N VAL A 6 -6.18 -22.99 2.43
CA VAL A 6 -5.13 -23.99 2.64
C VAL A 6 -5.68 -25.34 2.17
N GLY A 7 -5.30 -25.78 0.99
CA GLY A 7 -5.66 -27.15 0.68
C GLY A 7 -5.47 -27.66 -0.72
N SER A 8 -5.48 -26.85 -1.76
CA SER A 8 -5.24 -27.40 -3.09
C SER A 8 -4.26 -26.62 -3.96
N GLU A 9 -4.06 -25.33 -3.70
CA GLU A 9 -3.31 -24.47 -4.62
C GLU A 9 -2.18 -23.65 -4.01
N MET A 10 -2.12 -23.54 -2.68
CA MET A 10 -1.14 -22.70 -2.00
C MET A 10 -0.74 -23.28 -0.63
N CYS A 11 0.54 -23.26 -0.31
CA CYS A 11 1.09 -23.59 1.01
C CYS A 11 1.51 -22.30 1.73
N ILE A 12 0.87 -21.96 2.84
CA ILE A 12 1.11 -20.73 3.62
C ILE A 12 1.85 -21.09 4.90
N ARG A 13 2.89 -20.32 5.26
CA ARG A 13 3.55 -20.43 6.57
C ARG A 13 2.65 -19.88 7.68
N ASP A 14 2.52 -20.61 8.78
CA ASP A 14 1.63 -20.26 9.90
C ASP A 14 2.00 -18.95 10.61
N ARG A 15 3.26 -18.58 10.59
CA ARG A 15 3.71 -17.33 11.23
C ARG A 15 3.75 -16.18 10.21
N PRO A 16 3.12 -15.03 10.53
CA PRO A 16 3.23 -13.84 9.70
C PRO A 16 4.70 -13.35 9.69
N ILE A 17 5.14 -12.88 8.54
CA ILE A 17 6.46 -12.25 8.37
C ILE A 17 6.43 -10.76 8.72
N ALA A 18 5.25 -10.14 8.59
CA ALA A 18 5.00 -8.75 8.99
C ALA A 18 3.56 -8.60 9.49
N ALA A 19 3.37 -7.62 10.38
CA ALA A 19 2.06 -7.26 10.90
C ALA A 19 1.88 -5.74 10.76
N ALA A 20 0.84 -5.33 10.03
CA ALA A 20 0.37 -3.96 9.94
C ALA A 20 -0.85 -3.74 10.87
N SER A 21 -1.32 -2.50 10.97
CA SER A 21 -2.49 -2.13 11.78
C SER A 21 -3.73 -2.94 11.41
N VAL A 22 -4.03 -3.01 10.11
CA VAL A 22 -5.26 -3.62 9.56
C VAL A 22 -5.06 -5.00 8.95
N ALA A 23 -3.81 -5.43 8.69
CA ALA A 23 -3.49 -6.65 7.95
C ALA A 23 -2.29 -7.42 8.54
N GLN A 24 -2.11 -8.65 8.09
CA GLN A 24 -0.93 -9.47 8.33
C GLN A 24 -0.39 -9.97 6.99
N VAL A 25 0.93 -10.06 6.87
CA VAL A 25 1.59 -10.59 5.67
C VAL A 25 2.22 -11.94 5.99
N HIS A 26 1.91 -12.91 5.17
CA HIS A 26 2.43 -14.28 5.25
C HIS A 26 3.24 -14.60 4.01
N LYS A 27 4.22 -15.49 4.14
CA LYS A 27 4.93 -16.07 3.01
C LYS A 27 4.24 -17.35 2.57
N GLY A 28 4.02 -17.50 1.26
CA GLY A 28 3.45 -18.70 0.66
C GLY A 28 4.27 -19.21 -0.51
N ILE A 29 3.90 -20.39 -0.97
CA ILE A 29 4.42 -21.01 -2.20
C ILE A 29 3.20 -21.51 -2.99
N LEU A 30 3.09 -21.10 -4.24
CA LEU A 30 2.08 -21.60 -5.17
C LEU A 30 2.46 -23.00 -5.68
N LYS A 31 1.54 -23.69 -6.32
CA LYS A 31 1.78 -25.04 -6.88
C LYS A 31 2.88 -25.08 -7.94
N ASP A 32 3.06 -24.01 -8.69
CA ASP A 32 4.11 -23.86 -9.68
C ASP A 32 5.50 -23.59 -9.06
N GLY A 33 5.58 -23.52 -7.72
CA GLY A 33 6.81 -23.22 -6.98
C GLY A 33 7.08 -21.73 -6.77
N SER A 34 6.26 -20.84 -7.30
CA SER A 34 6.41 -19.38 -7.13
C SER A 34 6.28 -18.98 -5.66
N LYS A 35 7.22 -18.21 -5.17
CA LYS A 35 7.17 -17.64 -3.83
C LYS A 35 6.27 -16.41 -3.85
N VAL A 36 5.33 -16.33 -2.90
CA VAL A 36 4.36 -15.23 -2.80
C VAL A 36 4.31 -14.62 -1.42
N ALA A 37 3.99 -13.33 -1.37
CA ALA A 37 3.58 -12.61 -0.18
C ALA A 37 2.05 -12.52 -0.18
N ILE A 38 1.44 -12.88 0.95
CA ILE A 38 -0.01 -12.94 1.08
C ILE A 38 -0.40 -11.98 2.20
N LYS A 39 -0.97 -10.84 1.84
CA LYS A 39 -1.50 -9.83 2.76
C LYS A 39 -2.96 -10.17 3.04
N VAL A 40 -3.30 -10.35 4.30
CA VAL A 40 -4.63 -10.75 4.75
C VAL A 40 -5.16 -9.74 5.75
N LEU A 41 -6.35 -9.19 5.52
CA LEU A 41 -7.00 -8.30 6.48
C LEU A 41 -7.32 -9.03 7.78
N ARG A 42 -7.19 -8.31 8.89
CA ARG A 42 -7.62 -8.83 10.20
C ARG A 42 -9.11 -9.13 10.21
N PRO A 43 -9.55 -10.20 10.89
CA PRO A 43 -10.96 -10.52 10.99
C PRO A 43 -11.74 -9.36 11.63
N ASN A 44 -12.94 -9.11 11.11
CA ASN A 44 -13.87 -8.10 11.62
C ASN A 44 -13.35 -6.64 11.61
N ILE A 45 -12.30 -6.33 10.82
CA ILE A 45 -11.74 -4.97 10.76
C ILE A 45 -12.81 -3.94 10.33
N GLU A 46 -13.65 -4.27 9.36
CA GLU A 46 -14.75 -3.40 8.91
C GLU A 46 -15.68 -3.02 10.08
N GLN A 47 -16.10 -4.01 10.87
CA GLN A 47 -16.99 -3.78 12.02
C GLN A 47 -16.33 -2.93 13.10
N THR A 48 -15.03 -3.14 13.31
CA THR A 48 -14.25 -2.34 14.27
C THR A 48 -14.19 -0.89 13.82
N LEU A 49 -13.85 -0.63 12.55
CA LEU A 49 -13.82 0.72 11.99
C LEU A 49 -15.18 1.41 12.08
N PHE A 50 -16.27 0.72 11.70
CA PHE A 50 -17.63 1.28 11.80
C PHE A 50 -17.98 1.68 13.23
N ARG A 51 -17.64 0.85 14.22
CA ARG A 51 -17.89 1.14 15.64
C ARG A 51 -17.09 2.37 16.10
N ASP A 52 -15.82 2.43 15.70
CA ASP A 52 -14.92 3.50 16.11
C ASP A 52 -15.34 4.84 15.47
N PHE A 53 -15.69 4.85 14.18
CA PHE A 53 -16.24 6.04 13.52
C PHE A 53 -17.57 6.50 14.10
N LYS A 54 -18.48 5.58 14.44
CA LYS A 54 -19.72 5.92 15.12
C LYS A 54 -19.47 6.59 16.48
N PHE A 55 -18.48 6.12 17.22
CA PHE A 55 -18.07 6.73 18.47
C PHE A 55 -17.52 8.15 18.27
N PHE A 56 -16.59 8.34 17.31
CA PHE A 56 -16.06 9.66 16.99
C PHE A 56 -17.14 10.63 16.50
N TYR A 57 -18.08 10.15 15.70
CA TYR A 57 -19.21 10.95 15.26
C TYR A 57 -20.09 11.41 16.43
N GLY A 58 -20.29 10.55 17.43
CA GLY A 58 -20.94 10.92 18.68
C GLY A 58 -20.24 12.03 19.45
N ILE A 59 -18.91 11.93 19.56
CA ILE A 59 -18.08 12.98 20.17
C ILE A 59 -18.21 14.31 19.41
N CYS A 60 -18.12 14.28 18.09
CA CYS A 60 -18.29 15.48 17.25
C CYS A 60 -19.65 16.17 17.49
N ASN A 61 -20.74 15.40 17.62
CA ASN A 61 -22.05 15.96 17.93
C ASN A 61 -22.06 16.73 19.25
N VAL A 62 -21.42 16.17 20.28
CA VAL A 62 -21.31 16.81 21.60
C VAL A 62 -20.46 18.08 21.53
N LEU A 63 -19.31 18.02 20.87
CA LEU A 63 -18.41 19.17 20.73
C LEU A 63 -19.05 20.31 19.93
N GLU A 64 -19.73 20.01 18.83
CA GLU A 64 -20.41 21.02 18.01
C GLU A 64 -21.60 21.65 18.75
N PHE A 65 -22.23 20.92 19.70
CA PHE A 65 -23.29 21.44 20.54
C PHE A 65 -22.78 22.49 21.54
N PHE A 66 -21.60 22.23 22.14
CA PHE A 66 -21.04 23.11 23.16
C PHE A 66 -20.12 24.22 22.63
N SER A 67 -19.62 24.12 21.40
CA SER A 67 -18.63 25.06 20.85
C SER A 67 -18.94 25.46 19.41
N THR A 68 -19.16 26.77 19.22
CA THR A 68 -19.31 27.38 17.89
C THR A 68 -18.05 27.25 17.05
N ASN A 69 -16.86 27.21 17.66
CA ASN A 69 -15.59 26.99 16.95
C ASN A 69 -15.51 25.59 16.38
N CYS A 70 -15.94 24.56 17.12
CA CYS A 70 -15.99 23.18 16.63
C CYS A 70 -16.98 23.04 15.47
N LYS A 71 -18.12 23.73 15.53
CA LYS A 71 -19.10 23.76 14.44
C LYS A 71 -18.52 24.40 13.16
N ARG A 72 -17.70 25.45 13.28
CA ARG A 72 -17.02 26.09 12.12
C ARG A 72 -15.97 25.18 11.47
N LEU A 73 -15.38 24.26 12.21
CA LEU A 73 -14.38 23.32 11.72
C LEU A 73 -15.02 22.14 10.97
N SER A 74 -16.35 22.01 10.92
CA SER A 74 -17.04 20.91 10.26
C SER A 74 -16.48 19.53 10.64
N LEU A 75 -16.32 19.28 11.96
CA LEU A 75 -15.65 18.06 12.47
C LEU A 75 -16.27 16.78 11.92
N LYS A 76 -17.60 16.78 11.68
CA LYS A 76 -18.30 15.64 11.09
C LYS A 76 -17.85 15.34 9.65
N GLU A 77 -17.61 16.37 8.86
CA GLU A 77 -17.12 16.22 7.48
C GLU A 77 -15.68 15.65 7.47
N ILE A 78 -14.86 16.12 8.41
CA ILE A 78 -13.50 15.57 8.58
C ILE A 78 -13.56 14.08 8.93
N ILE A 79 -14.41 13.69 9.91
CA ILE A 79 -14.58 12.29 10.29
C ILE A 79 -15.19 11.47 9.15
N ALA A 80 -16.13 12.01 8.39
CA ALA A 80 -16.72 11.33 7.25
C ALA A 80 -15.70 11.07 6.14
N THR A 81 -14.86 12.07 5.82
CA THR A 81 -13.77 11.94 4.85
C THR A 81 -12.76 10.89 5.30
N PHE A 82 -12.35 10.93 6.57
CA PHE A 82 -11.42 9.96 7.14
C PHE A 82 -12.00 8.54 7.16
N ALA A 83 -13.31 8.40 7.46
CA ALA A 83 -13.99 7.12 7.40
C ALA A 83 -14.00 6.55 5.97
N HIS A 84 -14.23 7.39 4.96
CA HIS A 84 -14.23 6.97 3.57
C HIS A 84 -12.84 6.46 3.16
N SER A 85 -11.79 7.25 3.41
CA SER A 85 -10.41 6.84 3.10
C SER A 85 -10.02 5.55 3.82
N SER A 86 -10.41 5.38 5.09
CA SER A 86 -10.13 4.14 5.83
C SER A 86 -10.89 2.92 5.31
N LEU A 87 -12.08 3.12 4.72
CA LEU A 87 -12.81 2.03 4.06
C LEU A 87 -12.17 1.63 2.73
N ASP A 88 -11.56 2.57 2.01
CA ASP A 88 -10.81 2.28 0.79
C ASP A 88 -9.52 1.47 1.13
N GLU A 89 -8.84 1.81 2.23
CA GLU A 89 -7.66 1.08 2.72
C GLU A 89 -7.93 -0.41 3.05
N ILE A 90 -9.16 -0.77 3.37
CA ILE A 90 -9.52 -2.18 3.63
C ILE A 90 -10.03 -2.92 2.39
N ASP A 91 -9.95 -2.34 1.20
CA ASP A 91 -10.13 -3.06 -0.06
C ASP A 91 -8.79 -3.34 -0.74
N LEU A 92 -8.20 -4.51 -0.46
CA LEU A 92 -6.88 -4.89 -0.97
C LEU A 92 -6.81 -5.00 -2.51
N ARG A 93 -7.94 -4.95 -3.22
CA ARG A 93 -7.96 -4.89 -4.70
C ARG A 93 -7.52 -3.52 -5.20
N LEU A 94 -7.81 -2.45 -4.44
CA LEU A 94 -7.32 -1.11 -4.77
C LEU A 94 -5.79 -1.04 -4.66
N GLU A 95 -5.24 -1.61 -3.58
CA GLU A 95 -3.79 -1.73 -3.42
C GLU A 95 -3.15 -2.53 -4.56
N ALA A 96 -3.77 -3.65 -4.96
CA ALA A 96 -3.32 -4.46 -6.10
C ALA A 96 -3.33 -3.66 -7.40
N SER A 97 -4.41 -2.94 -7.68
CA SER A 97 -4.56 -2.10 -8.88
C SER A 97 -3.55 -0.96 -8.91
N ASN A 98 -3.29 -0.32 -7.77
CA ASN A 98 -2.30 0.74 -7.65
C ASN A 98 -0.87 0.23 -7.92
N SER A 99 -0.54 -0.96 -7.41
CA SER A 99 0.74 -1.62 -7.68
C SER A 99 0.92 -1.89 -9.18
N GLU A 100 -0.10 -2.42 -9.85
CA GLU A 100 -0.06 -2.73 -11.27
C GLU A 100 0.02 -1.47 -12.13
N GLN A 101 -0.76 -0.45 -11.81
CA GLN A 101 -0.69 0.86 -12.48
C GLN A 101 0.72 1.47 -12.42
N LEU A 102 1.35 1.38 -11.26
CA LEU A 102 2.71 1.89 -11.11
C LEU A 102 3.73 1.06 -11.90
N SER A 103 3.56 -0.27 -11.94
CA SER A 103 4.38 -1.16 -12.79
C SER A 103 4.26 -0.78 -14.27
N GLU A 104 3.05 -0.53 -14.76
CA GLU A 104 2.79 -0.11 -16.14
C GLU A 104 3.45 1.24 -16.46
N ASN A 105 3.38 2.21 -15.54
CA ASN A 105 4.00 3.52 -15.71
C ASN A 105 5.53 3.44 -15.83
N PHE A 106 6.15 2.39 -15.29
CA PHE A 106 7.60 2.20 -15.29
C PHE A 106 8.07 1.01 -16.12
N VAL A 107 7.26 0.51 -17.06
CA VAL A 107 7.60 -0.66 -17.88
C VAL A 107 8.94 -0.53 -18.62
N ASP A 108 9.29 0.68 -19.07
CA ASP A 108 10.55 0.98 -19.77
C ASP A 108 11.69 1.42 -18.84
N TYR A 109 11.50 1.41 -17.53
CA TYR A 109 12.49 1.88 -16.56
C TYR A 109 13.11 0.72 -15.78
N GLU A 110 14.28 0.27 -16.20
CA GLU A 110 14.92 -0.96 -15.70
C GLU A 110 15.27 -0.96 -14.20
N LEU A 111 15.44 0.21 -13.58
CA LEU A 111 15.92 0.34 -12.21
C LEU A 111 14.81 0.40 -11.16
N PHE A 112 13.54 0.30 -11.58
CA PHE A 112 12.39 0.29 -10.68
C PHE A 112 11.40 -0.80 -11.06
N ASP A 113 10.70 -1.34 -10.06
CA ASP A 113 9.61 -2.30 -10.25
C ASP A 113 8.64 -2.32 -9.07
N THR A 114 7.55 -3.04 -9.25
CA THR A 114 6.60 -3.40 -8.21
C THR A 114 6.38 -4.93 -8.23
N PRO A 115 5.93 -5.53 -7.12
CA PRO A 115 5.66 -6.96 -7.10
C PRO A 115 4.55 -7.34 -8.09
N LYS A 116 4.74 -8.42 -8.86
CA LYS A 116 3.69 -8.98 -9.70
C LYS A 116 2.47 -9.35 -8.85
N ILE A 117 1.28 -8.99 -9.30
CA ILE A 117 0.01 -9.33 -8.65
C ILE A 117 -0.55 -10.63 -9.24
N TYR A 118 -1.01 -11.52 -8.35
CA TYR A 118 -1.70 -12.77 -8.72
C TYR A 118 -3.20 -12.57 -8.49
N TRP A 119 -3.90 -12.03 -9.50
CA TRP A 119 -5.32 -11.68 -9.43
C TRP A 119 -6.24 -12.84 -9.13
N GLU A 120 -5.91 -14.05 -9.62
CA GLU A 120 -6.67 -15.28 -9.34
C GLU A 120 -6.70 -15.63 -7.84
N TYR A 121 -5.71 -15.15 -7.06
CA TYR A 121 -5.61 -15.33 -5.61
C TYR A 121 -5.80 -14.03 -4.84
N THR A 122 -6.35 -12.99 -5.49
CA THR A 122 -6.56 -11.66 -4.88
C THR A 122 -8.05 -11.38 -4.75
N THR A 123 -8.47 -10.92 -3.59
CA THR A 123 -9.86 -10.57 -3.27
C THR A 123 -9.88 -9.28 -2.44
N LYS A 124 -11.07 -8.76 -2.11
CA LYS A 124 -11.20 -7.60 -1.20
C LYS A 124 -10.39 -7.76 0.11
N LYS A 125 -10.29 -8.97 0.65
CA LYS A 125 -9.67 -9.26 1.97
C LYS A 125 -8.32 -9.95 1.89
N LEU A 126 -7.87 -10.28 0.70
CA LEU A 126 -6.65 -11.03 0.46
C LEU A 126 -5.94 -10.45 -0.77
N LEU A 127 -4.68 -10.08 -0.61
CA LEU A 127 -3.81 -9.69 -1.71
C LEU A 127 -2.67 -10.68 -1.81
N THR A 128 -2.50 -11.27 -2.99
CA THR A 128 -1.39 -12.17 -3.30
C THR A 128 -0.47 -11.53 -4.31
N SER A 129 0.75 -11.27 -3.91
CA SER A 129 1.79 -10.67 -4.75
C SER A 129 3.06 -11.52 -4.75
N GLU A 130 3.96 -11.25 -5.67
CA GLU A 130 5.29 -11.82 -5.70
C GLU A 130 6.02 -11.54 -4.38
N PHE A 131 6.73 -12.56 -3.87
CA PHE A 131 7.58 -12.39 -2.71
C PHE A 131 8.94 -11.79 -3.12
N ILE A 132 9.22 -10.58 -2.67
CA ILE A 132 10.45 -9.88 -3.01
C ILE A 132 11.61 -10.43 -2.18
N ASP A 133 12.60 -10.99 -2.87
CA ASP A 133 13.85 -11.46 -2.29
C ASP A 133 14.89 -10.32 -2.38
N GLY A 134 14.80 -9.38 -1.48
CA GLY A 134 15.61 -8.16 -1.44
C GLY A 134 15.90 -7.72 -0.01
N VAL A 135 16.72 -6.69 0.12
CA VAL A 135 17.05 -6.07 1.41
C VAL A 135 16.34 -4.71 1.46
N ARG A 136 15.78 -4.37 2.60
CA ARG A 136 15.18 -3.06 2.82
C ARG A 136 16.22 -1.96 2.64
N ILE A 137 15.80 -0.80 2.14
CA ILE A 137 16.72 0.30 1.86
C ILE A 137 17.44 0.82 3.11
N ASP A 138 16.81 0.74 4.29
CA ASP A 138 17.41 1.13 5.58
C ASP A 138 18.44 0.08 6.10
N GLU A 139 18.42 -1.12 5.55
CA GLU A 139 19.35 -2.21 5.88
C GLU A 139 20.39 -2.46 4.77
N ILE A 140 20.57 -1.52 3.85
CA ILE A 140 21.42 -1.66 2.67
C ILE A 140 22.86 -2.05 2.98
N ASN A 141 23.37 -1.69 4.16
CA ASN A 141 24.71 -2.09 4.63
C ASN A 141 24.87 -3.62 4.75
N ASN A 142 23.76 -4.36 4.79
CA ASN A 142 23.72 -5.82 4.82
C ASN A 142 23.83 -6.43 3.40
N LEU A 143 23.68 -5.63 2.34
CA LEU A 143 23.88 -6.07 0.97
C LEU A 143 25.37 -6.23 0.69
N LYS A 144 25.81 -7.45 0.35
CA LYS A 144 27.16 -7.76 -0.10
C LYS A 144 27.44 -7.31 -1.55
N THR A 145 26.77 -6.25 -2.01
CA THR A 145 26.88 -5.74 -3.39
C THR A 145 27.54 -4.38 -3.39
N ASN A 146 28.35 -4.09 -4.43
CA ASN A 146 28.99 -2.79 -4.65
C ASN A 146 28.00 -1.72 -5.16
N ILE A 147 26.75 -1.72 -4.67
CA ILE A 147 25.77 -0.73 -5.06
C ILE A 147 26.12 0.61 -4.41
N SER A 148 26.36 1.61 -5.24
CA SER A 148 26.66 2.96 -4.76
C SER A 148 25.39 3.60 -4.17
N VAL A 149 25.43 3.98 -2.90
CA VAL A 149 24.34 4.73 -2.24
C VAL A 149 24.00 6.00 -3.01
N LYS A 150 24.99 6.68 -3.59
CA LYS A 150 24.78 7.87 -4.42
C LYS A 150 23.93 7.57 -5.66
N ASN A 151 24.19 6.44 -6.32
CA ASN A 151 23.37 6.05 -7.48
C ASN A 151 21.93 5.73 -7.06
N LEU A 152 21.73 5.04 -5.94
CA LEU A 152 20.40 4.76 -5.42
C LEU A 152 19.60 6.03 -5.09
N THR A 153 20.25 7.03 -4.50
CA THR A 153 19.61 8.32 -4.21
C THR A 153 19.18 9.02 -5.49
N THR A 154 20.02 8.99 -6.53
CA THR A 154 19.68 9.56 -7.84
C THR A 154 18.48 8.84 -8.45
N VAL A 155 18.51 7.51 -8.50
CA VAL A 155 17.42 6.69 -9.03
C VAL A 155 16.12 6.90 -8.25
N ALA A 156 16.18 6.92 -6.92
CA ALA A 156 15.00 7.19 -6.08
C ALA A 156 14.41 8.59 -6.34
N SER A 157 15.26 9.59 -6.57
CA SER A 157 14.81 10.94 -6.93
C SER A 157 14.16 10.95 -8.31
N GLU A 158 14.73 10.29 -9.30
CA GLU A 158 14.15 10.17 -10.65
C GLU A 158 12.77 9.49 -10.59
N ILE A 159 12.65 8.38 -9.86
CA ILE A 159 11.39 7.67 -9.65
C ILE A 159 10.34 8.60 -9.04
N PHE A 160 10.69 9.36 -8.00
CA PHE A 160 9.79 10.32 -7.39
C PHE A 160 9.34 11.41 -8.37
N PHE A 161 10.25 11.97 -9.17
CA PHE A 161 9.93 12.99 -10.17
C PHE A 161 9.05 12.43 -11.27
N TYR A 162 9.31 11.22 -11.77
CA TYR A 162 8.44 10.60 -12.79
C TYR A 162 7.03 10.36 -12.23
N GLN A 163 6.89 9.80 -11.05
CA GLN A 163 5.59 9.58 -10.42
C GLN A 163 4.81 10.89 -10.26
N THR A 164 5.49 11.96 -9.82
CA THR A 164 4.83 13.23 -9.48
C THR A 164 4.53 14.08 -10.71
N PHE A 165 5.50 14.25 -11.63
CA PHE A 165 5.42 15.23 -12.70
C PHE A 165 5.09 14.64 -14.06
N ARG A 166 5.44 13.39 -14.33
CA ARG A 166 5.12 12.71 -15.57
C ARG A 166 3.75 12.03 -15.50
N ASP A 167 3.53 11.25 -14.43
CA ASP A 167 2.40 10.35 -14.34
C ASP A 167 1.23 10.92 -13.53
N GLY A 168 1.50 11.87 -12.62
CA GLY A 168 0.49 12.39 -11.68
C GLY A 168 -0.06 11.30 -10.75
N PHE A 169 0.66 10.20 -10.66
CA PHE A 169 0.32 9.03 -9.84
C PHE A 169 1.54 8.63 -9.03
N PHE A 170 1.47 8.75 -7.72
CA PHE A 170 2.62 8.48 -6.87
C PHE A 170 2.26 7.64 -5.65
N HIS A 171 3.24 6.92 -5.15
CA HIS A 171 3.16 6.13 -3.94
C HIS A 171 3.07 7.06 -2.72
N GLY A 172 1.93 7.07 -2.05
CA GLY A 172 1.65 8.00 -0.94
C GLY A 172 2.41 7.70 0.35
N ASP A 173 3.06 6.53 0.48
CA ASP A 173 3.76 6.08 1.68
C ASP A 173 5.14 5.49 1.37
N LEU A 174 6.00 6.28 0.71
CA LEU A 174 7.38 5.90 0.38
C LEU A 174 8.30 6.02 1.61
N HIS A 175 8.03 5.27 2.67
CA HIS A 175 8.98 5.18 3.76
C HIS A 175 9.97 4.00 3.55
N PRO A 176 11.15 4.02 4.21
CA PRO A 176 12.19 3.01 3.98
C PRO A 176 11.76 1.55 4.17
N GLY A 177 10.72 1.31 4.97
CA GLY A 177 10.17 -0.03 5.18
C GLY A 177 9.43 -0.60 3.97
N ASN A 178 8.98 0.26 3.03
CA ASN A 178 8.24 -0.12 1.83
C ASN A 178 9.12 -0.15 0.57
N ILE A 179 10.44 0.06 0.73
CA ILE A 179 11.39 0.08 -0.38
C ILE A 179 12.42 -1.03 -0.19
N PHE A 180 12.49 -1.91 -1.17
CA PHE A 180 13.44 -3.01 -1.23
C PHE A 180 14.43 -2.80 -2.37
N ILE A 181 15.62 -3.35 -2.21
CA ILE A 181 16.65 -3.39 -3.24
C ILE A 181 17.01 -4.85 -3.46
N ASN A 182 16.91 -5.30 -4.69
CA ASN A 182 17.32 -6.64 -5.06
C ASN A 182 18.85 -6.72 -5.31
N GLN A 183 19.34 -7.92 -5.60
CA GLN A 183 20.77 -8.17 -5.84
C GLN A 183 21.32 -7.45 -7.08
N SER A 184 20.47 -7.08 -8.05
CA SER A 184 20.86 -6.33 -9.24
C SER A 184 20.88 -4.82 -9.04
N GLY A 185 20.45 -4.32 -7.87
CA GLY A 185 20.37 -2.89 -7.58
C GLY A 185 19.07 -2.22 -8.00
N LYS A 186 18.08 -3.01 -8.43
CA LYS A 186 16.76 -2.53 -8.79
C LYS A 186 15.98 -2.18 -7.53
N ILE A 187 15.34 -1.01 -7.51
CA ILE A 187 14.45 -0.56 -6.44
C ILE A 187 13.07 -1.20 -6.66
N ILE A 188 12.51 -1.79 -5.62
CA ILE A 188 11.19 -2.40 -5.64
C ILE A 188 10.36 -1.76 -4.53
N ALA A 189 9.27 -1.11 -4.91
CA ALA A 189 8.31 -0.54 -3.97
C ALA A 189 7.21 -1.56 -3.64
N ILE A 190 6.78 -1.58 -2.38
CA ILE A 190 5.67 -2.40 -1.89
C ILE A 190 4.69 -1.55 -1.08
N ASP A 191 3.51 -2.08 -0.78
CA ASP A 191 2.47 -1.47 0.05
C ASP A 191 1.87 -0.18 -0.54
N PHE A 192 0.94 -0.35 -1.48
CA PHE A 192 0.31 0.73 -2.26
C PHE A 192 -1.06 1.17 -1.68
N GLY A 193 -1.30 0.94 -0.39
CA GLY A 193 -2.57 1.29 0.27
C GLY A 193 -2.91 2.78 0.24
N LEU A 194 -1.90 3.65 0.18
CA LEU A 194 -2.03 5.11 0.15
C LEU A 194 -1.55 5.73 -1.18
N SER A 195 -1.88 5.16 -2.31
CA SER A 195 -1.55 5.79 -3.60
C SER A 195 -2.50 6.94 -3.90
N LEU A 196 -1.95 8.12 -4.11
CA LEU A 196 -2.72 9.31 -4.48
C LEU A 196 -2.90 9.35 -5.99
N ILE A 197 -4.14 9.17 -6.42
CA ILE A 197 -4.54 9.31 -7.82
C ILE A 197 -4.91 10.76 -8.09
N HIS A 198 -4.27 11.35 -9.09
CA HIS A 198 -4.60 12.61 -9.74
C HIS A 198 -4.71 13.87 -8.86
N ILE A 199 -3.66 14.67 -8.90
CA ILE A 199 -3.83 16.12 -8.94
C ILE A 199 -4.04 16.50 -10.41
N SER A 200 -5.21 16.21 -10.95
CA SER A 200 -5.64 16.91 -12.17
C SER A 200 -6.11 18.29 -11.72
N GLU A 201 -5.28 19.31 -11.92
CA GLU A 201 -5.79 20.67 -11.92
C GLU A 201 -6.95 20.75 -12.90
N PRO A 202 -8.13 21.30 -12.49
CA PRO A 202 -9.12 21.68 -13.47
C PRO A 202 -8.46 22.73 -14.36
N THR A 203 -8.25 22.38 -15.61
CA THR A 203 -7.86 23.34 -16.66
C THR A 203 -8.84 24.49 -16.61
N ARG A 204 -8.46 25.60 -15.98
CA ARG A 204 -9.18 26.87 -16.17
C ARG A 204 -9.01 27.24 -17.63
N PRO A 205 -10.08 27.34 -18.42
CA PRO A 205 -9.97 27.95 -19.73
C PRO A 205 -9.49 29.39 -19.51
N PHE A 206 -8.36 29.73 -20.07
CA PHE A 206 -7.95 31.12 -20.19
C PHE A 206 -8.94 31.80 -21.14
N HIS A 207 -9.73 32.70 -20.61
CA HIS A 207 -10.51 33.67 -21.33
C HIS A 207 -9.71 34.96 -21.44
#